data_3c43702927ef333325fed11fa0d2fb2a
#
_entry.id   3c43702927ef333325fed11fa0d2fb2a
#
_cell.length_a   1.000
_cell.length_b   1.000
_cell.length_c   1.000
_cell.angle_alpha   90.00
_cell.angle_beta   90.00
_cell.angle_gamma   90.00
#
_symmetry.space_group_name_H-M   'P 1'
#
loop_
_entity.id
_entity.type
_entity.pdbx_description
1 polymer ?
#
loop_
_entity_poly.entity_id
_entity_poly.type
_entity_poly.pdbx_seq_one_letter_code
_entity_poly.pdbx_strand_id
1 'polypeptide(L)'
;MKYFQRSVGSRHAVLTGYVQESSTELPNLTRCPAVLIFPGGAYAYCSDREAEPVALAFLNAGFNAFVLRYSTSQNCPADEVFPNALAEAEESLAYLQEQADELHIDPEQIAILGFSAGGHLTAALGTMGKVRPAALLLGYAVFSIPGRALGMELPDLLEKVDAQTPPSFLFATQGDRLVPAVQSMEFATRLAGQKTPYEIHIFSYGDHGASLGTPNVTAPRSQPNPDAAAWFGMALRFLQHIFRKDVLVPVPAEVTEYGLEMKIGTLLDDPVSGPVIRSILPELDAQAAKQPGCRGLSLAKLQLYSNKMFDADKLSALEQALQKLN
;
A
#
# COMPACT_ATOMS: atom_id res chain seq x y z
N MET A 1 -2.57 -12.19 -8.87
CA MET A 1 -3.30 -11.19 -8.06
C MET A 1 -4.59 -11.81 -7.56
N LYS A 2 -4.82 -11.85 -6.24
CA LYS A 2 -6.07 -12.31 -5.62
C LYS A 2 -7.02 -11.12 -5.49
N TYR A 3 -8.25 -11.30 -5.92
CA TYR A 3 -9.38 -10.38 -5.72
C TYR A 3 -10.44 -11.07 -4.89
N PHE A 4 -11.00 -10.37 -3.91
CA PHE A 4 -12.11 -10.90 -3.13
C PHE A 4 -13.04 -9.78 -2.66
N GLN A 5 -14.26 -10.17 -2.31
CA GLN A 5 -15.22 -9.34 -1.61
C GLN A 5 -15.72 -10.05 -0.37
N ARG A 6 -15.90 -9.31 0.71
CA ARG A 6 -16.41 -9.79 1.99
C ARG A 6 -17.45 -8.82 2.52
N SER A 7 -18.58 -9.34 3.00
CA SER A 7 -19.53 -8.56 3.78
C SER A 7 -18.95 -8.24 5.15
N VAL A 8 -19.17 -7.01 5.61
CA VAL A 8 -18.72 -6.47 6.90
C VAL A 8 -19.91 -5.88 7.62
N GLY A 9 -19.96 -6.05 8.94
CA GLY A 9 -21.07 -5.55 9.74
C GLY A 9 -22.41 -6.19 9.41
N SER A 10 -23.49 -5.56 9.85
CA SER A 10 -24.86 -6.04 9.69
C SER A 10 -25.67 -5.33 8.60
N ARG A 11 -25.12 -4.30 7.93
CA ARG A 11 -25.83 -3.37 7.03
C ARG A 11 -25.32 -3.37 5.59
N HIS A 12 -24.81 -4.50 5.09
CA HIS A 12 -24.36 -4.65 3.71
C HIS A 12 -23.10 -3.87 3.34
N ALA A 13 -22.27 -3.46 4.29
CA ALA A 13 -20.95 -2.95 3.99
C ALA A 13 -20.09 -4.05 3.32
N VAL A 14 -19.25 -3.65 2.38
CA VAL A 14 -18.43 -4.57 1.60
C VAL A 14 -16.97 -4.14 1.65
N LEU A 15 -16.12 -5.04 2.11
CA LEU A 15 -14.67 -4.94 1.98
C LEU A 15 -14.23 -5.66 0.69
N THR A 16 -13.61 -4.91 -0.21
CA THR A 16 -13.02 -5.44 -1.45
C THR A 16 -11.50 -5.45 -1.31
N GLY A 17 -10.85 -6.58 -1.54
CA GLY A 17 -9.40 -6.74 -1.45
C GLY A 17 -8.74 -6.95 -2.81
N TYR A 18 -7.62 -6.26 -3.02
CA TYR A 18 -6.69 -6.37 -4.15
C TYR A 18 -5.33 -6.76 -3.58
N VAL A 19 -4.95 -8.04 -3.72
CA VAL A 19 -3.79 -8.62 -3.06
C VAL A 19 -2.80 -9.13 -4.09
N GLN A 20 -1.56 -8.68 -3.98
CA GLN A 20 -0.46 -9.17 -4.80
C GLN A 20 -0.05 -10.56 -4.31
N GLU A 21 0.31 -11.41 -5.25
CA GLU A 21 0.82 -12.75 -4.94
C GLU A 21 2.31 -12.78 -5.27
N SER A 22 3.08 -13.38 -4.39
CA SER A 22 4.50 -13.62 -4.64
C SER A 22 4.72 -14.61 -5.78
N SER A 23 5.86 -14.51 -6.43
CA SER A 23 6.33 -15.48 -7.42
C SER A 23 7.83 -15.65 -7.30
N THR A 24 8.39 -16.60 -8.04
CA THR A 24 9.84 -16.78 -8.10
C THR A 24 10.59 -15.54 -8.60
N GLU A 25 9.94 -14.70 -9.42
CA GLU A 25 10.51 -13.44 -9.91
C GLU A 25 10.21 -12.25 -8.98
N LEU A 26 9.19 -12.37 -8.13
CA LEU A 26 8.72 -11.34 -7.21
C LEU A 26 8.70 -11.87 -5.76
N PRO A 27 9.85 -12.33 -5.22
CA PRO A 27 9.91 -12.93 -3.88
C PRO A 27 9.63 -11.91 -2.76
N ASN A 28 9.69 -10.61 -3.06
CA ASN A 28 9.51 -9.53 -2.09
C ASN A 28 8.04 -9.27 -1.76
N LEU A 29 7.09 -9.86 -2.50
CA LEU A 29 5.65 -9.69 -2.27
C LEU A 29 5.08 -10.65 -1.23
N THR A 30 5.91 -11.22 -0.38
CA THR A 30 5.48 -12.13 0.70
C THR A 30 4.89 -11.39 1.91
N ARG A 31 5.32 -10.14 2.15
CA ARG A 31 4.81 -9.24 3.19
C ARG A 31 4.87 -7.81 2.69
N CYS A 32 3.75 -7.34 2.16
CA CYS A 32 3.59 -5.97 1.66
C CYS A 32 2.99 -5.06 2.75
N PRO A 33 3.27 -3.76 2.74
CA PRO A 33 2.43 -2.81 3.46
C PRO A 33 1.02 -2.82 2.87
N ALA A 34 0.04 -2.39 3.65
CA ALA A 34 -1.35 -2.35 3.22
C ALA A 34 -1.97 -0.96 3.35
N VAL A 35 -2.96 -0.69 2.51
CA VAL A 35 -3.82 0.49 2.65
C VAL A 35 -5.29 0.07 2.65
N LEU A 36 -6.03 0.52 3.67
CA LEU A 36 -7.49 0.39 3.75
C LEU A 36 -8.12 1.75 3.41
N ILE A 37 -8.98 1.79 2.40
CA ILE A 37 -9.48 3.02 1.77
C ILE A 37 -10.96 3.20 2.11
N PHE A 38 -11.30 4.39 2.61
CA PHE A 38 -12.66 4.83 2.86
C PHE A 38 -13.03 5.96 1.88
N PRO A 39 -13.82 5.70 0.84
CA PRO A 39 -14.25 6.72 -0.11
C PRO A 39 -15.08 7.82 0.54
N GLY A 40 -15.07 9.02 -0.02
CA GLY A 40 -15.98 10.09 0.36
C GLY A 40 -17.41 9.88 -0.16
N GLY A 41 -18.24 10.90 0.00
CA GLY A 41 -19.64 10.90 -0.45
C GLY A 41 -20.63 11.36 0.63
N ALA A 42 -20.16 12.18 1.58
CA ALA A 42 -20.96 12.80 2.64
C ALA A 42 -21.77 11.81 3.51
N TYR A 43 -21.30 10.57 3.64
CA TYR A 43 -22.04 9.45 4.23
C TYR A 43 -23.39 9.14 3.51
N ALA A 44 -23.64 9.76 2.37
CA ALA A 44 -24.79 9.46 1.54
C ALA A 44 -24.54 8.31 0.56
N TYR A 45 -23.31 8.19 0.08
CA TYR A 45 -22.84 7.11 -0.80
C TYR A 45 -21.32 6.95 -0.67
N CYS A 46 -20.73 5.91 -1.26
CA CYS A 46 -19.28 5.78 -1.42
C CYS A 46 -18.87 6.14 -2.85
N SER A 47 -17.96 7.10 -3.00
CA SER A 47 -17.51 7.63 -4.29
C SER A 47 -16.65 6.63 -5.04
N ASP A 48 -17.06 6.19 -6.23
CA ASP A 48 -16.28 5.27 -7.08
C ASP A 48 -14.93 5.87 -7.51
N ARG A 49 -14.83 7.19 -7.62
CA ARG A 49 -13.60 7.90 -7.99
C ARG A 49 -12.50 7.80 -6.93
N GLU A 50 -12.89 7.59 -5.68
CA GLU A 50 -12.04 7.53 -4.48
C GLU A 50 -11.89 6.09 -3.95
N ALA A 51 -12.39 5.12 -4.68
CA ALA A 51 -12.40 3.71 -4.36
C ALA A 51 -11.33 2.94 -5.18
N GLU A 52 -11.78 2.13 -6.14
CA GLU A 52 -10.93 1.26 -6.94
C GLU A 52 -9.77 1.95 -7.67
N PRO A 53 -9.93 3.15 -8.29
CA PRO A 53 -8.81 3.82 -8.93
C PRO A 53 -7.65 4.13 -7.96
N VAL A 54 -7.99 4.49 -6.72
CA VAL A 54 -7.01 4.76 -5.67
C VAL A 54 -6.37 3.46 -5.19
N ALA A 55 -7.17 2.40 -4.99
CA ALA A 55 -6.67 1.08 -4.62
C ALA A 55 -5.66 0.54 -5.65
N LEU A 56 -5.95 0.67 -6.94
CA LEU A 56 -5.07 0.23 -8.02
C LEU A 56 -3.78 1.06 -8.10
N ALA A 57 -3.83 2.36 -7.77
CA ALA A 57 -2.63 3.18 -7.68
C ALA A 57 -1.70 2.72 -6.56
N PHE A 58 -2.22 2.42 -5.37
CA PHE A 58 -1.45 1.85 -4.27
C PHE A 58 -0.94 0.44 -4.57
N LEU A 59 -1.77 -0.40 -5.20
CA LEU A 59 -1.36 -1.73 -5.62
C LEU A 59 -0.14 -1.67 -6.55
N ASN A 60 -0.16 -0.75 -7.53
CA ASN A 60 0.97 -0.51 -8.43
C ASN A 60 2.22 0.04 -7.71
N ALA A 61 2.03 0.68 -6.57
CA ALA A 61 3.10 1.19 -5.71
C ALA A 61 3.63 0.16 -4.69
N GLY A 62 3.19 -1.11 -4.76
CA GLY A 62 3.69 -2.21 -3.93
C GLY A 62 2.93 -2.43 -2.62
N PHE A 63 1.77 -1.81 -2.45
CA PHE A 63 0.86 -2.06 -1.33
C PHE A 63 -0.18 -3.13 -1.70
N ASN A 64 -0.64 -3.91 -0.74
CA ASN A 64 -1.93 -4.55 -0.87
C ASN A 64 -3.03 -3.54 -0.50
N ALA A 65 -4.08 -3.47 -1.32
CA ALA A 65 -5.07 -2.41 -1.22
C ALA A 65 -6.47 -2.97 -0.96
N PHE A 66 -7.18 -2.30 -0.05
CA PHE A 66 -8.52 -2.71 0.36
C PHE A 66 -9.45 -1.50 0.33
N VAL A 67 -10.67 -1.70 -0.14
CA VAL A 67 -11.70 -0.65 -0.19
C VAL A 67 -12.86 -1.08 0.67
N LEU A 68 -13.23 -0.29 1.67
CA LEU A 68 -14.44 -0.47 2.43
C LEU A 68 -15.54 0.45 1.90
N ARG A 69 -16.58 -0.14 1.32
CA ARG A 69 -17.86 0.53 1.06
C ARG A 69 -18.71 0.38 2.30
N TYR A 70 -18.61 1.38 3.18
CA TYR A 70 -19.23 1.39 4.51
C TYR A 70 -20.72 1.78 4.46
N SER A 71 -21.43 1.64 5.56
CA SER A 71 -22.84 2.03 5.72
C SER A 71 -23.05 3.50 5.41
N THR A 72 -24.08 3.78 4.61
CA THR A 72 -24.45 5.12 4.15
C THR A 72 -25.95 5.32 4.33
N SER A 73 -26.46 6.54 4.17
CA SER A 73 -27.89 6.82 4.27
C SER A 73 -28.75 6.17 3.15
N GLN A 74 -28.12 5.54 2.15
CA GLN A 74 -28.83 4.71 1.16
C GLN A 74 -29.27 3.34 1.74
N ASN A 75 -28.59 2.84 2.76
CA ASN A 75 -28.84 1.51 3.33
C ASN A 75 -29.01 1.50 4.85
N CYS A 76 -28.98 2.67 5.50
CA CYS A 76 -28.99 2.80 6.95
C CYS A 76 -29.75 4.08 7.38
N PRO A 77 -30.54 4.07 8.47
CA PRO A 77 -31.09 5.29 9.07
C PRO A 77 -29.98 6.30 9.43
N ALA A 78 -30.26 7.58 9.28
CA ALA A 78 -29.26 8.65 9.41
C ALA A 78 -28.51 8.65 10.75
N ASP A 79 -29.19 8.36 11.85
CA ASP A 79 -28.62 8.29 13.19
C ASP A 79 -27.76 7.04 13.44
N GLU A 80 -27.91 6.01 12.62
CA GLU A 80 -27.15 4.77 12.68
C GLU A 80 -25.95 4.73 11.70
N VAL A 81 -25.89 5.64 10.72
CA VAL A 81 -24.85 5.62 9.65
C VAL A 81 -23.45 5.69 10.24
N PHE A 82 -23.14 6.71 11.02
CA PHE A 82 -21.80 6.90 11.54
C PHE A 82 -21.39 5.79 12.54
N PRO A 83 -22.23 5.41 13.52
CA PRO A 83 -21.90 4.30 14.40
C PRO A 83 -21.62 2.98 13.67
N ASN A 84 -22.43 2.64 12.65
CA ASN A 84 -22.22 1.44 11.86
C ASN A 84 -20.95 1.54 11.01
N ALA A 85 -20.73 2.67 10.32
CA ALA A 85 -19.53 2.87 9.51
C ALA A 85 -18.24 2.76 10.34
N LEU A 86 -18.23 3.30 11.57
CA LEU A 86 -17.09 3.17 12.47
C LEU A 86 -16.87 1.72 12.91
N ALA A 87 -17.93 1.00 13.28
CA ALA A 87 -17.82 -0.41 13.64
C ALA A 87 -17.33 -1.28 12.46
N GLU A 88 -17.81 -1.00 11.24
CA GLU A 88 -17.38 -1.68 10.02
C GLU A 88 -15.92 -1.38 9.67
N ALA A 89 -15.45 -0.15 9.92
CA ALA A 89 -14.05 0.23 9.77
C ALA A 89 -13.15 -0.51 10.78
N GLU A 90 -13.58 -0.60 12.05
CA GLU A 90 -12.91 -1.37 13.11
C GLU A 90 -12.83 -2.87 12.74
N GLU A 91 -13.96 -3.47 12.33
CA GLU A 91 -14.02 -4.87 11.90
C GLU A 91 -13.10 -5.13 10.69
N SER A 92 -13.08 -4.20 9.73
CA SER A 92 -12.22 -4.34 8.54
C SER A 92 -10.75 -4.29 8.92
N LEU A 93 -10.32 -3.35 9.77
CA LEU A 93 -8.94 -3.27 10.22
C LEU A 93 -8.52 -4.52 11.01
N ALA A 94 -9.36 -4.98 11.94
CA ALA A 94 -9.12 -6.20 12.70
C ALA A 94 -8.99 -7.43 11.79
N TYR A 95 -9.88 -7.56 10.80
CA TYR A 95 -9.81 -8.64 9.81
C TYR A 95 -8.48 -8.62 9.04
N LEU A 96 -8.02 -7.45 8.60
CA LEU A 96 -6.74 -7.36 7.88
C LEU A 96 -5.56 -7.77 8.77
N GLN A 97 -5.58 -7.40 10.05
CA GLN A 97 -4.54 -7.79 11.01
C GLN A 97 -4.57 -9.30 11.30
N GLU A 98 -5.75 -9.86 11.51
CA GLU A 98 -5.93 -11.31 11.78
C GLU A 98 -5.57 -12.19 10.59
N GLN A 99 -5.84 -11.72 9.36
CA GLN A 99 -5.59 -12.48 8.13
C GLN A 99 -4.29 -12.04 7.43
N ALA A 100 -3.38 -11.40 8.15
CA ALA A 100 -2.18 -10.78 7.58
C ALA A 100 -1.33 -11.76 6.76
N ASP A 101 -1.13 -12.98 7.24
CA ASP A 101 -0.35 -13.99 6.53
C ASP A 101 -1.05 -14.46 5.24
N GLU A 102 -2.37 -14.71 5.27
CA GLU A 102 -3.15 -15.10 4.08
C GLU A 102 -3.23 -13.98 3.04
N LEU A 103 -3.23 -12.73 3.50
CA LEU A 103 -3.31 -11.55 2.67
C LEU A 103 -1.92 -11.01 2.26
N HIS A 104 -0.83 -11.69 2.65
CA HIS A 104 0.55 -11.28 2.37
C HIS A 104 0.84 -9.82 2.78
N ILE A 105 0.32 -9.40 3.94
CA ILE A 105 0.53 -8.05 4.49
C ILE A 105 1.30 -8.07 5.80
N ASP A 106 1.94 -6.96 6.12
CA ASP A 106 2.52 -6.71 7.42
C ASP A 106 1.46 -6.05 8.32
N PRO A 107 0.98 -6.73 9.38
CA PRO A 107 -0.09 -6.19 10.22
C PRO A 107 0.28 -4.89 10.94
N GLU A 108 1.59 -4.61 11.11
CA GLU A 108 2.10 -3.37 11.70
C GLU A 108 2.27 -2.24 10.66
N GLN A 109 2.01 -2.50 9.38
CA GLN A 109 2.16 -1.56 8.28
C GLN A 109 0.85 -1.37 7.50
N ILE A 110 -0.24 -1.23 8.21
CA ILE A 110 -1.56 -0.93 7.64
C ILE A 110 -1.84 0.56 7.82
N ALA A 111 -1.85 1.31 6.72
CA ALA A 111 -2.34 2.68 6.69
C ALA A 111 -3.83 2.71 6.35
N ILE A 112 -4.55 3.73 6.84
CA ILE A 112 -5.92 4.00 6.41
C ILE A 112 -5.96 5.32 5.67
N LEU A 113 -6.55 5.30 4.48
CA LEU A 113 -6.78 6.47 3.65
C LEU A 113 -8.27 6.78 3.58
N GLY A 114 -8.63 8.03 3.80
CA GLY A 114 -10.01 8.46 3.55
C GLY A 114 -10.11 9.84 2.94
N PHE A 115 -11.18 10.04 2.19
CA PHE A 115 -11.46 11.29 1.50
C PHE A 115 -12.77 11.90 2.02
N SER A 116 -12.80 13.23 2.25
CA SER A 116 -14.03 13.93 2.64
C SER A 116 -14.70 13.27 3.86
N ALA A 117 -15.92 12.76 3.74
CA ALA A 117 -16.60 11.97 4.77
C ALA A 117 -15.86 10.68 5.13
N GLY A 118 -15.24 10.00 4.14
CA GLY A 118 -14.34 8.86 4.41
C GLY A 118 -13.08 9.30 5.18
N GLY A 119 -12.61 10.53 4.96
CA GLY A 119 -11.56 11.15 5.76
C GLY A 119 -11.99 11.39 7.21
N HIS A 120 -13.24 11.79 7.43
CA HIS A 120 -13.83 11.85 8.77
C HIS A 120 -13.83 10.46 9.43
N LEU A 121 -14.28 9.43 8.72
CA LEU A 121 -14.25 8.05 9.22
C LEU A 121 -12.83 7.58 9.54
N THR A 122 -11.86 7.92 8.69
CA THR A 122 -10.42 7.63 8.91
C THR A 122 -9.91 8.32 10.17
N ALA A 123 -10.19 9.60 10.34
CA ALA A 123 -9.80 10.35 11.53
C ALA A 123 -10.53 9.82 12.79
N ALA A 124 -11.81 9.46 12.70
CA ALA A 124 -12.56 8.86 13.79
C ALA A 124 -11.94 7.54 14.25
N LEU A 125 -11.61 6.64 13.31
CA LEU A 125 -10.93 5.38 13.63
C LEU A 125 -9.55 5.65 14.28
N GLY A 126 -8.80 6.63 13.78
CA GLY A 126 -7.48 6.99 14.33
C GLY A 126 -7.51 7.68 15.68
N THR A 127 -8.60 8.37 16.04
CA THR A 127 -8.68 9.15 17.31
C THR A 127 -9.53 8.48 18.37
N MET A 128 -10.54 7.70 18.00
CA MET A 128 -11.50 7.10 18.95
C MET A 128 -11.76 5.61 18.72
N GLY A 129 -11.14 5.00 17.69
CA GLY A 129 -11.25 3.57 17.42
C GLY A 129 -10.60 2.72 18.51
N LYS A 130 -11.11 1.50 18.72
CA LYS A 130 -10.58 0.51 19.68
C LYS A 130 -9.23 -0.03 19.23
N VAL A 131 -9.03 -0.15 17.92
CA VAL A 131 -7.78 -0.54 17.28
C VAL A 131 -7.37 0.58 16.35
N ARG A 132 -6.11 0.99 16.41
CA ARG A 132 -5.60 2.11 15.61
C ARG A 132 -4.63 1.59 14.53
N PRO A 133 -4.66 2.17 13.31
CA PRO A 133 -3.75 1.81 12.24
C PRO A 133 -2.35 2.37 12.49
N ALA A 134 -1.39 1.96 11.65
CA ALA A 134 -0.03 2.47 11.73
C ALA A 134 0.12 3.92 11.21
N ALA A 135 -0.75 4.36 10.30
CA ALA A 135 -0.75 5.72 9.78
C ALA A 135 -2.14 6.11 9.24
N LEU A 136 -2.41 7.42 9.19
CA LEU A 136 -3.60 8.01 8.58
C LEU A 136 -3.22 8.83 7.34
N LEU A 137 -3.96 8.68 6.26
CA LEU A 137 -3.91 9.52 5.07
C LEU A 137 -5.26 10.22 4.91
N LEU A 138 -5.29 11.54 4.97
CA LEU A 138 -6.49 12.36 5.13
C LEU A 138 -6.63 13.34 3.97
N GLY A 139 -7.39 12.98 2.96
CA GLY A 139 -7.66 13.79 1.78
C GLY A 139 -8.86 14.72 1.99
N TYR A 140 -8.66 16.05 1.98
CA TYR A 140 -9.73 17.05 2.17
C TYR A 140 -10.80 16.58 3.15
N ALA A 141 -10.33 16.00 4.26
CA ALA A 141 -11.16 15.35 5.25
C ALA A 141 -12.00 16.34 6.05
N VAL A 142 -13.18 15.91 6.43
CA VAL A 142 -14.02 16.63 7.40
C VAL A 142 -13.53 16.26 8.79
N PHE A 143 -13.36 17.24 9.68
CA PHE A 143 -12.98 16.98 11.08
C PHE A 143 -14.02 17.48 12.08
N SER A 144 -14.70 18.56 11.75
CA SER A 144 -15.74 19.14 12.61
C SER A 144 -16.87 19.71 11.75
N ILE A 145 -18.10 19.39 12.13
CA ILE A 145 -19.32 19.96 11.55
C ILE A 145 -20.20 20.44 12.69
N PRO A 146 -20.47 21.73 12.79
CA PRO A 146 -21.37 22.25 13.81
C PRO A 146 -22.80 21.70 13.63
N GLY A 147 -23.35 21.10 14.66
CA GLY A 147 -24.72 20.57 14.67
C GLY A 147 -24.88 19.27 13.89
N ARG A 148 -26.06 19.08 13.27
CA ARG A 148 -26.38 17.85 12.50
C ARG A 148 -26.10 18.04 11.02
N ALA A 149 -25.30 17.16 10.43
CA ALA A 149 -25.07 17.11 9.00
C ALA A 149 -25.93 16.00 8.36
N LEU A 150 -26.77 16.35 7.41
CA LEU A 150 -27.66 15.40 6.71
C LEU A 150 -28.50 14.52 7.65
N GLY A 151 -28.92 15.07 8.80
CA GLY A 151 -29.64 14.32 9.84
C GLY A 151 -28.78 13.48 10.78
N MET A 152 -27.47 13.41 10.54
CA MET A 152 -26.50 12.69 11.37
C MET A 152 -25.88 13.61 12.44
N GLU A 153 -25.60 13.06 13.61
CA GLU A 153 -24.74 13.67 14.61
C GLU A 153 -23.34 13.08 14.48
N LEU A 154 -22.38 13.92 14.08
CA LEU A 154 -20.99 13.51 13.88
C LEU A 154 -20.13 14.06 15.01
N PRO A 155 -19.17 13.28 15.55
CA PRO A 155 -18.25 13.77 16.56
C PRO A 155 -17.36 14.89 16.03
N ASP A 156 -17.03 15.85 16.88
CA ASP A 156 -15.93 16.77 16.62
C ASP A 156 -14.59 16.09 16.86
N LEU A 157 -13.88 15.76 15.79
CA LEU A 157 -12.63 15.00 15.83
C LEU A 157 -11.43 15.86 16.22
N LEU A 158 -11.54 17.19 16.16
CA LEU A 158 -10.50 18.08 16.66
C LEU A 158 -10.31 17.92 18.17
N GLU A 159 -11.38 17.60 18.89
CA GLU A 159 -11.37 17.37 20.34
C GLU A 159 -11.02 15.92 20.73
N LYS A 160 -10.86 15.04 19.75
CA LYS A 160 -10.55 13.61 19.97
C LYS A 160 -9.07 13.26 19.75
N VAL A 161 -8.27 14.19 19.22
CA VAL A 161 -6.84 13.97 19.02
C VAL A 161 -6.12 13.78 20.35
N ASP A 162 -5.42 12.68 20.49
CA ASP A 162 -4.67 12.29 21.70
C ASP A 162 -3.24 11.81 21.35
N ALA A 163 -2.47 11.47 22.37
CA ALA A 163 -1.09 11.00 22.22
C ALA A 163 -0.97 9.63 21.50
N GLN A 164 -2.07 8.91 21.33
CA GLN A 164 -2.13 7.63 20.61
C GLN A 164 -2.62 7.81 19.16
N THR A 165 -3.00 9.03 18.77
CA THR A 165 -3.39 9.31 17.38
C THR A 165 -2.23 9.00 16.45
N PRO A 166 -2.43 8.16 15.40
CA PRO A 166 -1.35 7.72 14.53
C PRO A 166 -0.68 8.85 13.74
N PRO A 167 0.57 8.68 13.29
CA PRO A 167 1.19 9.56 12.32
C PRO A 167 0.28 9.84 11.14
N SER A 168 0.16 11.10 10.72
CA SER A 168 -0.89 11.52 9.79
C SER A 168 -0.34 12.35 8.63
N PHE A 169 -0.74 11.99 7.40
CA PHE A 169 -0.54 12.79 6.21
C PHE A 169 -1.86 13.43 5.80
N LEU A 170 -1.84 14.75 5.62
CA LEU A 170 -3.03 15.52 5.28
C LEU A 170 -2.83 16.27 3.96
N PHE A 171 -3.88 16.33 3.13
CA PHE A 171 -3.89 17.24 2.00
C PHE A 171 -5.28 17.82 1.74
N ALA A 172 -5.30 19.05 1.29
CA ALA A 172 -6.50 19.78 0.90
C ALA A 172 -6.19 20.81 -0.19
N THR A 173 -7.21 21.44 -0.73
CA THR A 173 -7.06 22.55 -1.68
C THR A 173 -7.61 23.84 -1.08
N GLN A 174 -6.95 24.96 -1.32
CA GLN A 174 -7.38 26.26 -0.81
C GLN A 174 -8.74 26.72 -1.39
N GLY A 175 -9.04 26.26 -2.62
CA GLY A 175 -10.30 26.59 -3.29
C GLY A 175 -11.49 25.74 -2.87
N ASP A 176 -11.30 24.77 -1.98
CA ASP A 176 -12.38 23.90 -1.49
C ASP A 176 -13.41 24.71 -0.70
N ARG A 177 -14.62 24.81 -1.26
CA ARG A 177 -15.75 25.55 -0.67
C ARG A 177 -16.68 24.66 0.13
N LEU A 178 -16.53 23.34 0.02
CA LEU A 178 -17.35 22.37 0.74
C LEU A 178 -16.72 22.02 2.09
N VAL A 179 -15.41 21.71 2.10
CA VAL A 179 -14.64 21.44 3.29
C VAL A 179 -13.43 22.38 3.30
N PRO A 180 -13.52 23.52 3.98
CA PRO A 180 -12.45 24.50 4.01
C PRO A 180 -11.13 23.90 4.50
N ALA A 181 -10.02 24.21 3.82
CA ALA A 181 -8.69 23.68 4.14
C ALA A 181 -8.24 24.01 5.57
N VAL A 182 -8.84 25.01 6.22
CA VAL A 182 -8.59 25.35 7.62
C VAL A 182 -8.86 24.18 8.55
N GLN A 183 -9.82 23.32 8.28
CA GLN A 183 -10.07 22.12 9.09
C GLN A 183 -8.85 21.18 9.13
N SER A 184 -8.18 20.98 7.98
CA SER A 184 -6.94 20.19 7.94
C SER A 184 -5.81 20.86 8.73
N MET A 185 -5.71 22.20 8.68
CA MET A 185 -4.71 22.93 9.47
C MET A 185 -4.99 22.85 10.98
N GLU A 186 -6.25 22.91 11.39
CA GLU A 186 -6.65 22.77 12.79
C GLU A 186 -6.33 21.37 13.32
N PHE A 187 -6.65 20.31 12.55
CA PHE A 187 -6.31 18.94 12.93
C PHE A 187 -4.78 18.75 13.03
N ALA A 188 -4.00 19.27 12.06
CA ALA A 188 -2.55 19.24 12.12
C ALA A 188 -1.99 20.00 13.36
N THR A 189 -2.63 21.10 13.74
CA THR A 189 -2.29 21.83 14.97
C THR A 189 -2.52 21.00 16.22
N ARG A 190 -3.61 20.22 16.28
CA ARG A 190 -3.87 19.29 17.40
C ARG A 190 -2.83 18.16 17.44
N LEU A 191 -2.44 17.59 16.28
CA LEU A 191 -1.37 16.59 16.19
C LEU A 191 -0.03 17.15 16.70
N ALA A 192 0.31 18.39 16.31
CA ALA A 192 1.51 19.07 16.80
C ALA A 192 1.51 19.21 18.33
N GLY A 193 0.37 19.56 18.92
CA GLY A 193 0.17 19.64 20.37
C GLY A 193 0.43 18.32 21.09
N GLN A 194 0.13 17.19 20.45
CA GLN A 194 0.37 15.83 20.95
C GLN A 194 1.78 15.30 20.61
N LYS A 195 2.58 16.05 19.84
CA LYS A 195 3.88 15.61 19.29
C LYS A 195 3.75 14.38 18.36
N THR A 196 2.58 14.16 17.80
CA THR A 196 2.35 13.11 16.80
C THR A 196 3.00 13.55 15.48
N PRO A 197 3.78 12.70 14.79
CA PRO A 197 4.33 13.02 13.48
C PRO A 197 3.24 13.32 12.46
N TYR A 198 3.39 14.39 11.70
CA TYR A 198 2.44 14.71 10.63
C TYR A 198 3.13 15.43 9.46
N GLU A 199 2.51 15.34 8.30
CA GLU A 199 2.85 16.10 7.10
C GLU A 199 1.55 16.68 6.51
N ILE A 200 1.55 17.97 6.11
CA ILE A 200 0.35 18.63 5.58
C ILE A 200 0.68 19.41 4.30
N HIS A 201 -0.18 19.28 3.29
CA HIS A 201 -0.09 19.97 2.02
C HIS A 201 -1.40 20.67 1.68
N ILE A 202 -1.35 21.99 1.48
CA ILE A 202 -2.48 22.80 1.00
C ILE A 202 -2.14 23.29 -0.39
N PHE A 203 -2.80 22.71 -1.40
CA PHE A 203 -2.62 23.11 -2.80
C PHE A 203 -3.41 24.38 -3.10
N SER A 204 -2.82 25.32 -3.84
CA SER A 204 -3.42 26.63 -4.14
C SER A 204 -4.69 26.55 -4.97
N TYR A 205 -4.81 25.53 -5.81
CA TYR A 205 -5.92 25.35 -6.75
C TYR A 205 -6.67 24.06 -6.51
N GLY A 206 -7.93 24.07 -6.87
CA GLY A 206 -8.80 22.90 -6.89
C GLY A 206 -10.04 23.08 -6.05
N ASP A 207 -11.09 22.38 -6.49
CA ASP A 207 -12.34 22.24 -5.77
C ASP A 207 -12.30 20.98 -4.89
N HIS A 208 -13.39 20.74 -4.14
CA HIS A 208 -13.57 19.53 -3.35
C HIS A 208 -13.59 18.26 -4.20
N GLY A 209 -13.04 17.16 -3.70
CA GLY A 209 -13.16 15.85 -4.33
C GLY A 209 -12.14 15.58 -5.44
N ALA A 210 -10.89 16.02 -5.28
CA ALA A 210 -9.82 15.84 -6.26
C ALA A 210 -9.46 14.37 -6.53
N SER A 211 -9.67 13.45 -5.58
CA SER A 211 -9.21 12.06 -5.68
C SER A 211 -7.71 11.98 -6.04
N LEU A 212 -7.30 11.23 -7.05
CA LEU A 212 -5.92 11.19 -7.56
C LEU A 212 -5.53 12.47 -8.35
N GLY A 213 -6.45 13.37 -8.63
CA GLY A 213 -6.19 14.59 -9.43
C GLY A 213 -5.97 14.33 -10.92
N THR A 214 -6.15 13.10 -11.38
CA THR A 214 -5.91 12.65 -12.76
C THR A 214 -7.19 12.67 -13.61
N PRO A 215 -7.10 12.71 -14.95
CA PRO A 215 -8.27 12.83 -15.82
C PRO A 215 -9.31 11.72 -15.65
N ASN A 216 -8.88 10.48 -15.38
CA ASN A 216 -9.76 9.32 -15.26
C ASN A 216 -10.63 9.31 -13.99
N VAL A 217 -10.28 10.10 -12.97
CA VAL A 217 -11.05 10.23 -11.73
C VAL A 217 -11.62 11.64 -11.53
N THR A 218 -11.52 12.50 -12.54
CA THR A 218 -12.08 13.85 -12.49
C THR A 218 -13.61 13.79 -12.54
N ALA A 219 -14.27 14.51 -11.63
CA ALA A 219 -15.74 14.59 -11.63
C ALA A 219 -16.27 15.24 -12.90
N PRO A 220 -17.48 14.86 -13.36
CA PRO A 220 -18.12 15.55 -14.48
C PRO A 220 -18.16 17.06 -14.26
N ARG A 221 -17.79 17.84 -15.27
CA ARG A 221 -17.71 19.32 -15.26
C ARG A 221 -16.59 19.91 -14.38
N SER A 222 -15.70 19.10 -13.82
CA SER A 222 -14.47 19.54 -13.16
C SER A 222 -13.28 19.42 -14.11
N GLN A 223 -12.14 20.02 -13.71
CA GLN A 223 -10.86 19.85 -14.41
C GLN A 223 -9.93 18.97 -13.59
N PRO A 224 -9.05 18.19 -14.23
CA PRO A 224 -7.96 17.52 -13.54
C PRO A 224 -7.13 18.54 -12.75
N ASN A 225 -6.62 18.11 -11.60
CA ASN A 225 -5.77 18.96 -10.76
C ASN A 225 -4.37 18.34 -10.66
N PRO A 226 -3.46 18.63 -11.61
CA PRO A 226 -2.12 18.05 -11.63
C PRO A 226 -1.28 18.46 -10.42
N ASP A 227 -1.50 19.64 -9.84
CA ASP A 227 -0.78 20.07 -8.64
C ASP A 227 -1.21 19.23 -7.44
N ALA A 228 -2.52 19.08 -7.24
CA ALA A 228 -3.03 18.21 -6.18
C ALA A 228 -2.67 16.74 -6.41
N ALA A 229 -2.55 16.25 -7.66
CA ALA A 229 -2.15 14.88 -7.95
C ALA A 229 -0.79 14.50 -7.33
N ALA A 230 0.07 15.49 -7.03
CA ALA A 230 1.35 15.25 -6.35
C ALA A 230 1.19 14.66 -4.94
N TRP A 231 0.02 14.77 -4.30
CA TRP A 231 -0.24 14.21 -2.97
C TRP A 231 0.10 12.73 -2.89
N PHE A 232 -0.19 11.96 -3.95
CA PHE A 232 0.02 10.51 -3.94
C PHE A 232 1.49 10.14 -3.74
N GLY A 233 2.39 10.75 -4.54
CA GLY A 233 3.83 10.53 -4.38
C GLY A 233 4.39 11.05 -3.04
N MET A 234 3.81 12.12 -2.49
CA MET A 234 4.17 12.64 -1.17
C MET A 234 3.73 11.67 -0.07
N ALA A 235 2.48 11.16 -0.14
CA ALA A 235 1.96 10.17 0.81
C ALA A 235 2.79 8.87 0.81
N LEU A 236 3.23 8.39 -0.35
CA LEU A 236 4.10 7.22 -0.43
C LEU A 236 5.42 7.46 0.31
N ARG A 237 6.07 8.62 0.11
CA ARG A 237 7.31 8.96 0.85
C ARG A 237 7.07 9.09 2.35
N PHE A 238 5.96 9.70 2.76
CA PHE A 238 5.57 9.76 4.17
C PHE A 238 5.44 8.35 4.76
N LEU A 239 4.72 7.45 4.11
CA LEU A 239 4.57 6.06 4.57
C LEU A 239 5.91 5.31 4.62
N GLN A 240 6.82 5.52 3.67
CA GLN A 240 8.18 4.96 3.71
C GLN A 240 8.91 5.36 4.99
N HIS A 241 8.83 6.64 5.39
CA HIS A 241 9.42 7.10 6.65
C HIS A 241 8.76 6.48 7.88
N ILE A 242 7.42 6.40 7.91
CA ILE A 242 6.69 5.83 9.04
C ILE A 242 6.93 4.33 9.17
N PHE A 243 6.86 3.59 8.08
CA PHE A 243 7.06 2.14 8.07
C PHE A 243 8.54 1.73 8.13
N ARG A 244 9.47 2.69 7.98
CA ARG A 244 10.92 2.47 7.94
C ARG A 244 11.33 1.38 6.95
N LYS A 245 10.59 1.25 5.86
CA LYS A 245 10.86 0.31 4.75
C LYS A 245 10.79 1.09 3.45
N ASP A 246 11.79 0.88 2.60
CA ASP A 246 11.64 1.23 1.20
C ASP A 246 10.55 0.33 0.61
N VAL A 247 9.45 0.90 0.17
CA VAL A 247 8.39 0.18 -0.56
C VAL A 247 8.91 -0.33 -1.91
N LEU A 248 10.06 0.19 -2.34
CA LEU A 248 10.76 -0.21 -3.55
C LEU A 248 11.86 -1.23 -3.20
N VAL A 249 11.50 -2.49 -3.40
CA VAL A 249 12.40 -3.63 -3.63
C VAL A 249 13.54 -3.76 -2.61
N PRO A 250 13.46 -4.69 -1.65
CA PRO A 250 14.67 -5.18 -1.00
C PRO A 250 15.63 -5.64 -2.11
N VAL A 251 16.85 -5.13 -2.09
CA VAL A 251 17.92 -5.76 -2.89
C VAL A 251 17.94 -7.22 -2.45
N PRO A 252 17.75 -8.19 -3.35
CA PRO A 252 17.81 -9.59 -2.97
C PRO A 252 19.10 -9.82 -2.18
N ALA A 253 19.01 -10.50 -1.05
CA ALA A 253 20.20 -10.89 -0.30
C ALA A 253 21.19 -11.50 -1.29
N GLU A 254 22.46 -11.08 -1.26
CA GLU A 254 23.47 -11.74 -2.08
C GLU A 254 23.43 -13.23 -1.74
N VAL A 255 23.30 -14.05 -2.79
CA VAL A 255 23.37 -15.51 -2.63
C VAL A 255 24.80 -15.83 -2.25
N THR A 256 24.98 -16.20 -0.99
CA THR A 256 26.30 -16.49 -0.40
C THR A 256 26.63 -17.98 -0.41
N GLU A 257 25.63 -18.84 -0.60
CA GLU A 257 25.79 -20.29 -0.67
C GLU A 257 26.08 -20.71 -2.12
N TYR A 258 27.00 -21.63 -2.29
CA TYR A 258 27.31 -22.22 -3.60
C TYR A 258 26.08 -23.00 -4.10
N GLY A 259 25.61 -22.62 -5.30
CA GLY A 259 24.45 -23.23 -5.93
C GLY A 259 24.15 -22.61 -7.29
N LEU A 260 23.15 -23.15 -8.00
CA LEU A 260 22.76 -22.66 -9.32
C LEU A 260 22.19 -21.23 -9.32
N GLU A 261 21.80 -20.71 -8.18
CA GLU A 261 21.30 -19.32 -8.02
C GLU A 261 22.42 -18.29 -7.84
N MET A 262 23.65 -18.71 -7.54
CA MET A 262 24.80 -17.82 -7.46
C MET A 262 25.19 -17.30 -8.85
N LYS A 263 25.69 -16.06 -8.95
CA LYS A 263 26.11 -15.47 -10.23
C LYS A 263 27.23 -16.28 -10.88
N ILE A 264 27.10 -16.53 -12.16
CA ILE A 264 28.07 -17.31 -12.97
C ILE A 264 29.49 -16.71 -12.85
N GLY A 265 29.60 -15.39 -12.92
CA GLY A 265 30.91 -14.74 -12.75
C GLY A 265 31.54 -15.04 -11.39
N THR A 266 30.78 -14.94 -10.32
CA THR A 266 31.25 -15.27 -8.96
C THR A 266 31.71 -16.71 -8.87
N LEU A 267 30.92 -17.65 -9.36
CA LEU A 267 31.23 -19.08 -9.37
C LEU A 267 32.48 -19.43 -10.18
N LEU A 268 32.66 -18.82 -11.36
CA LEU A 268 33.80 -19.09 -12.24
C LEU A 268 35.13 -18.50 -11.75
N ASP A 269 35.06 -17.34 -11.06
CA ASP A 269 36.24 -16.62 -10.55
C ASP A 269 36.67 -17.12 -9.16
N ASP A 270 35.79 -17.81 -8.47
CA ASP A 270 36.07 -18.35 -7.14
C ASP A 270 37.05 -19.54 -7.23
N PRO A 271 38.12 -19.56 -6.40
CA PRO A 271 39.13 -20.58 -6.43
C PRO A 271 38.65 -21.98 -6.03
N VAL A 272 37.52 -22.09 -5.34
CA VAL A 272 36.94 -23.36 -4.86
C VAL A 272 35.94 -23.89 -5.87
N SER A 273 34.95 -23.07 -6.28
CA SER A 273 33.86 -23.51 -7.17
C SER A 273 34.26 -23.51 -8.65
N GLY A 274 35.15 -22.62 -9.09
CA GLY A 274 35.58 -22.51 -10.49
C GLY A 274 36.13 -23.81 -11.10
N PRO A 275 37.06 -24.53 -10.43
CA PRO A 275 37.53 -25.83 -10.90
C PRO A 275 36.42 -26.89 -11.01
N VAL A 276 35.47 -26.90 -10.06
CA VAL A 276 34.34 -27.82 -10.08
C VAL A 276 33.46 -27.59 -11.30
N ILE A 277 33.15 -26.32 -11.58
CA ILE A 277 32.33 -25.96 -12.75
C ILE A 277 33.01 -26.36 -14.05
N ARG A 278 34.30 -26.05 -14.21
CA ARG A 278 35.05 -26.41 -15.40
C ARG A 278 35.15 -27.91 -15.64
N SER A 279 35.10 -28.72 -14.59
CA SER A 279 35.10 -30.17 -14.70
C SER A 279 33.76 -30.77 -15.12
N ILE A 280 32.65 -30.19 -14.67
CA ILE A 280 31.29 -30.72 -14.90
C ILE A 280 30.61 -30.04 -16.09
N LEU A 281 30.81 -28.74 -16.25
CA LEU A 281 30.13 -27.90 -17.25
C LEU A 281 31.14 -26.98 -17.98
N PRO A 282 32.16 -27.55 -18.69
CA PRO A 282 33.20 -26.75 -19.34
C PRO A 282 32.65 -25.78 -20.41
N GLU A 283 31.53 -26.11 -21.03
CA GLU A 283 30.82 -25.25 -21.98
C GLU A 283 30.39 -23.91 -21.40
N LEU A 284 30.21 -23.81 -20.08
CA LEU A 284 29.81 -22.57 -19.41
C LEU A 284 30.93 -21.51 -19.45
N ASP A 285 32.18 -21.92 -19.25
CA ASP A 285 33.34 -21.01 -19.32
C ASP A 285 33.49 -20.45 -20.72
N ALA A 286 33.36 -21.31 -21.75
CA ALA A 286 33.37 -20.91 -23.14
C ALA A 286 32.20 -19.96 -23.50
N GLN A 287 31.03 -20.19 -22.94
CA GLN A 287 29.87 -19.32 -23.15
C GLN A 287 30.06 -17.96 -22.45
N ALA A 288 30.59 -17.95 -21.24
CA ALA A 288 30.88 -16.73 -20.48
C ALA A 288 31.94 -15.86 -21.17
N ALA A 289 32.91 -16.49 -21.88
CA ALA A 289 33.87 -15.79 -22.67
C ALA A 289 33.27 -15.16 -23.96
N LYS A 290 32.33 -15.86 -24.61
CA LYS A 290 31.65 -15.38 -25.84
C LYS A 290 30.60 -14.30 -25.54
N GLN A 291 29.91 -14.42 -24.41
CA GLN A 291 28.85 -13.53 -23.99
C GLN A 291 29.07 -13.04 -22.54
N PRO A 292 29.91 -12.01 -22.34
CA PRO A 292 30.29 -11.55 -21.00
C PRO A 292 29.08 -11.15 -20.11
N GLY A 293 27.96 -10.74 -20.71
CA GLY A 293 26.74 -10.39 -20.00
C GLY A 293 26.11 -11.55 -19.19
N CYS A 294 26.36 -12.82 -19.61
CA CYS A 294 25.84 -13.97 -18.88
C CYS A 294 26.52 -14.17 -17.51
N ARG A 295 27.70 -13.59 -17.28
CA ARG A 295 28.38 -13.65 -15.96
C ARG A 295 27.60 -12.98 -14.84
N GLY A 296 26.72 -12.01 -15.17
CA GLY A 296 25.83 -11.35 -14.23
C GLY A 296 24.56 -12.14 -13.87
N LEU A 297 24.28 -13.22 -14.62
CA LEU A 297 23.13 -14.10 -14.38
C LEU A 297 23.50 -15.27 -13.48
N SER A 298 22.50 -15.90 -12.83
CA SER A 298 22.64 -17.23 -12.25
C SER A 298 22.49 -18.30 -13.34
N LEU A 299 23.02 -19.51 -13.08
CA LEU A 299 22.83 -20.66 -13.98
C LEU A 299 21.36 -21.02 -14.17
N ALA A 300 20.57 -20.93 -13.09
CA ALA A 300 19.13 -21.16 -13.16
C ALA A 300 18.45 -20.16 -14.10
N LYS A 301 18.79 -18.87 -14.05
CA LYS A 301 18.27 -17.86 -14.98
C LYS A 301 18.77 -18.06 -16.40
N LEU A 302 20.04 -18.36 -16.59
CA LEU A 302 20.60 -18.61 -17.92
C LEU A 302 19.91 -19.79 -18.60
N GLN A 303 19.65 -20.86 -17.87
CA GLN A 303 18.91 -22.04 -18.36
C GLN A 303 17.47 -21.70 -18.76
N LEU A 304 16.80 -20.80 -18.01
CA LEU A 304 15.47 -20.34 -18.33
C LEU A 304 15.43 -19.53 -19.64
N TYR A 305 16.40 -18.62 -19.82
CA TYR A 305 16.43 -17.73 -21.01
C TYR A 305 16.99 -18.41 -22.26
N SER A 306 17.80 -19.44 -22.13
CA SER A 306 18.48 -20.11 -23.25
C SER A 306 17.78 -21.36 -23.78
N ASN A 307 16.50 -21.54 -23.44
CA ASN A 307 15.69 -22.69 -23.86
C ASN A 307 16.38 -24.05 -23.62
N LYS A 308 16.88 -24.24 -22.40
CA LYS A 308 17.58 -25.47 -21.94
C LYS A 308 18.92 -25.71 -22.67
N MET A 309 19.74 -24.69 -22.73
CA MET A 309 21.10 -24.77 -23.33
C MET A 309 21.99 -25.84 -22.71
N PHE A 310 21.80 -26.13 -21.41
CA PHE A 310 22.59 -27.12 -20.68
C PHE A 310 21.78 -28.37 -20.36
N ASP A 311 22.46 -29.50 -20.41
CA ASP A 311 21.90 -30.79 -20.07
C ASP A 311 21.43 -30.84 -18.61
N ALA A 312 20.23 -31.36 -18.36
CA ALA A 312 19.61 -31.38 -17.04
C ALA A 312 20.40 -32.25 -16.04
N ASP A 313 20.97 -33.36 -16.52
CA ASP A 313 21.75 -34.28 -15.66
C ASP A 313 23.06 -33.63 -15.23
N LYS A 314 23.71 -32.87 -16.14
CA LYS A 314 24.90 -32.09 -15.81
C LYS A 314 24.61 -30.97 -14.81
N LEU A 315 23.49 -30.27 -14.96
CA LEU A 315 23.10 -29.22 -14.01
C LEU A 315 22.80 -29.81 -12.64
N SER A 316 22.13 -30.95 -12.58
CA SER A 316 21.85 -31.66 -11.31
C SER A 316 23.16 -32.11 -10.65
N ALA A 317 24.09 -32.67 -11.41
CA ALA A 317 25.40 -33.06 -10.92
C ALA A 317 26.21 -31.85 -10.41
N LEU A 318 26.15 -30.74 -11.12
CA LEU A 318 26.80 -29.49 -10.71
C LEU A 318 26.19 -28.94 -9.41
N GLU A 319 24.86 -28.92 -9.30
CA GLU A 319 24.18 -28.45 -8.09
C GLU A 319 24.59 -29.27 -6.87
N GLN A 320 24.60 -30.60 -6.99
CA GLN A 320 25.05 -31.49 -5.92
C GLN A 320 26.53 -31.28 -5.57
N ALA A 321 27.38 -30.99 -6.54
CA ALA A 321 28.78 -30.71 -6.31
C ALA A 321 29.00 -29.35 -5.62
N LEU A 322 28.24 -28.32 -6.01
CA LEU A 322 28.28 -27.00 -5.39
C LEU A 322 27.75 -27.02 -3.96
N GLN A 323 26.67 -27.75 -3.71
CA GLN A 323 26.11 -27.90 -2.35
C GLN A 323 27.09 -28.60 -1.34
N LYS A 324 28.01 -29.38 -1.83
CA LYS A 324 29.07 -30.01 -0.98
C LYS A 324 30.19 -29.05 -0.60
N LEU A 325 30.24 -27.86 -1.22
CA LEU A 325 31.23 -26.83 -0.91
C LEU A 325 30.76 -25.88 0.21
N ASN A 326 29.44 -25.86 0.50
CA ASN A 326 28.83 -25.12 1.61
C ASN A 326 29.11 -25.88 2.93
#